data_e94bd510a29d6947e215adaeac4b0b27
#
_entry.id   e94bd510a29d6947e215adaeac4b0b27
#
_cell.length_a   1.000
_cell.length_b   1.000
_cell.length_c   1.000
_cell.angle_alpha   90.00
_cell.angle_beta   90.00
_cell.angle_gamma   90.00
#
_symmetry.space_group_name_H-M   'P 1'
#
loop_
_entity.id
_entity.type
_entity.pdbx_description
1 polymer ?
#
loop_
_entity_poly.entity_id
_entity_poly.type
_entity_poly.pdbx_seq_one_letter_code
_entity_poly.pdbx_strand_id
1 'polypeptide(L)'
;MAEKAAELYRKGYGRYILPSGKYSITMGAFSGVLSEKEKYSGQYQTEWEFLRHVLIENGVAPKDILREERATYTYENALFSKKVTDEAGILVTKAILCCKSYHSRRVLMYYQHVYPETEFFVCPSFPDGIRKDNWKQSEEGVDAVTGELTRIIRQFSLLMK
;
A
#
# COMPACT_ATOMS: atom_id res chain seq x y z
N MET A 1 6.18 -5.78 -0.66
CA MET A 1 5.23 -4.91 -1.40
C MET A 1 5.98 -4.02 -2.40
N ALA A 2 6.89 -3.16 -1.97
CA ALA A 2 7.63 -2.26 -2.86
C ALA A 2 8.48 -2.99 -3.90
N GLU A 3 9.16 -4.08 -3.56
CA GLU A 3 9.89 -4.92 -4.53
C GLU A 3 8.97 -5.45 -5.64
N LYS A 4 7.73 -5.87 -5.27
CA LYS A 4 6.74 -6.32 -6.26
C LYS A 4 6.27 -5.18 -7.16
N ALA A 5 6.08 -3.99 -6.61
CA ALA A 5 5.75 -2.80 -7.40
C ALA A 5 6.90 -2.43 -8.36
N ALA A 6 8.16 -2.52 -7.90
CA ALA A 6 9.33 -2.30 -8.75
C ALA A 6 9.44 -3.34 -9.88
N GLU A 7 9.13 -4.61 -9.60
CA GLU A 7 9.06 -5.66 -10.64
C GLU A 7 8.03 -5.30 -11.73
N LEU A 8 6.83 -4.88 -11.33
CA LEU A 8 5.78 -4.49 -12.25
C LEU A 8 6.16 -3.26 -13.09
N TYR A 9 6.80 -2.27 -12.46
CA TYR A 9 7.32 -1.09 -13.14
C TYR A 9 8.36 -1.47 -14.21
N ARG A 10 9.35 -2.31 -13.88
CA ARG A 10 10.35 -2.78 -14.86
C ARG A 10 9.75 -3.59 -16.02
N LYS A 11 8.61 -4.23 -15.79
CA LYS A 11 7.83 -4.93 -16.82
C LYS A 11 6.95 -4.01 -17.67
N GLY A 12 6.93 -2.70 -17.37
CA GLY A 12 6.17 -1.70 -18.12
C GLY A 12 4.67 -1.66 -17.82
N TYR A 13 4.22 -2.24 -16.69
CA TYR A 13 2.81 -2.22 -16.29
C TYR A 13 2.32 -0.86 -15.78
N GLY A 14 3.21 0.04 -15.42
CA GLY A 14 2.87 1.39 -15.00
C GLY A 14 4.04 2.35 -15.18
N ARG A 15 3.73 3.60 -15.53
CA ARG A 15 4.73 4.66 -15.70
C ARG A 15 5.19 5.24 -14.36
N TYR A 16 4.27 5.37 -13.40
CA TYR A 16 4.54 5.96 -12.10
C TYR A 16 4.28 4.95 -10.99
N ILE A 17 5.01 5.11 -9.88
CA ILE A 17 4.72 4.43 -8.62
C ILE A 17 4.44 5.48 -7.57
N LEU A 18 3.38 5.27 -6.79
CA LEU A 18 3.00 6.13 -5.69
C LEU A 18 3.00 5.31 -4.40
N PRO A 19 4.14 5.20 -3.69
CA PRO A 19 4.14 4.72 -2.31
C PRO A 19 3.43 5.74 -1.43
N SER A 20 2.61 5.27 -0.50
CA SER A 20 1.82 6.15 0.35
C SER A 20 1.94 5.73 1.81
N GLY A 21 2.21 6.69 2.67
CA GLY A 21 2.18 6.51 4.11
C GLY A 21 3.26 7.29 4.87
N LYS A 22 2.85 7.84 6.02
CA LYS A 22 3.75 8.40 7.01
C LYS A 22 4.17 7.32 8.01
N TYR A 23 3.23 6.87 8.80
CA TYR A 23 3.32 5.76 9.75
C TYR A 23 1.90 5.36 10.19
N SER A 24 1.74 4.19 10.80
CA SER A 24 0.44 3.81 11.34
C SER A 24 0.05 4.71 12.52
N ILE A 25 -1.17 5.25 12.51
CA ILE A 25 -1.72 6.06 13.60
C ILE A 25 -1.67 5.33 14.96
N THR A 26 -1.77 4.00 14.96
CA THR A 26 -1.70 3.20 16.18
C THR A 26 -0.28 3.09 16.76
N MET A 27 0.75 3.32 15.91
CA MET A 27 2.16 3.22 16.31
C MET A 27 2.76 4.59 16.66
N GLY A 28 2.18 5.69 16.14
CA GLY A 28 2.65 7.05 16.39
C GLY A 28 3.99 7.43 15.75
N ALA A 29 4.74 6.44 15.23
CA ALA A 29 6.02 6.60 14.56
C ALA A 29 6.21 5.48 13.53
N PHE A 30 7.13 5.66 12.59
CA PHE A 30 7.54 4.59 11.69
C PHE A 30 8.36 3.53 12.46
N SER A 31 7.90 2.28 12.43
CA SER A 31 8.49 1.17 13.20
C SER A 31 9.86 0.72 12.70
N GLY A 32 10.38 1.36 11.65
CA GLY A 32 11.65 0.96 11.02
C GLY A 32 11.49 -0.25 10.10
N VAL A 33 12.62 -0.76 9.67
CA VAL A 33 12.71 -1.92 8.78
C VAL A 33 12.50 -3.19 9.59
N LEU A 34 11.40 -3.90 9.38
CA LEU A 34 11.05 -5.11 10.13
C LEU A 34 11.65 -6.38 9.50
N SER A 35 11.81 -6.40 8.17
CA SER A 35 12.39 -7.53 7.42
C SER A 35 13.50 -7.05 6.49
N GLU A 36 14.42 -7.96 6.13
CA GLU A 36 15.55 -7.67 5.22
C GLU A 36 16.39 -6.45 5.63
N LYS A 37 16.66 -6.31 6.93
CA LYS A 37 17.39 -5.17 7.52
C LYS A 37 18.80 -4.99 6.94
N GLU A 38 19.45 -6.07 6.52
CA GLU A 38 20.76 -6.02 5.89
C GLU A 38 20.71 -5.42 4.49
N LYS A 39 19.63 -5.70 3.74
CA LYS A 39 19.44 -5.22 2.37
C LYS A 39 18.97 -3.76 2.32
N TYR A 40 18.13 -3.34 3.25
CA TYR A 40 17.53 -2.01 3.28
C TYR A 40 17.86 -1.28 4.57
N SER A 41 19.15 -1.23 4.92
CA SER A 41 19.64 -0.49 6.09
C SER A 41 19.44 1.01 5.88
N GLY A 42 19.00 1.72 6.94
CA GLY A 42 18.82 3.16 6.90
C GLY A 42 17.96 3.68 8.05
N GLN A 43 17.97 4.99 8.23
CA GLN A 43 17.06 5.68 9.14
C GLN A 43 15.98 6.37 8.30
N TYR A 44 14.73 6.05 8.55
CA TYR A 44 13.58 6.59 7.83
C TYR A 44 12.60 7.20 8.84
N GLN A 45 12.08 8.37 8.54
CA GLN A 45 11.07 9.04 9.37
C GLN A 45 9.65 8.64 8.96
N THR A 46 9.48 8.24 7.70
CA THR A 46 8.17 7.88 7.14
C THR A 46 8.23 6.54 6.39
N GLU A 47 7.07 5.89 6.27
CA GLU A 47 6.91 4.70 5.43
C GLU A 47 7.25 5.03 3.97
N TRP A 48 6.87 6.22 3.49
CA TRP A 48 7.18 6.67 2.14
C TRP A 48 8.70 6.70 1.88
N GLU A 49 9.50 7.24 2.80
CA GLU A 49 10.97 7.29 2.65
C GLU A 49 11.57 5.89 2.51
N PHE A 50 11.11 4.97 3.37
CA PHE A 50 11.53 3.57 3.31
C PHE A 50 11.12 2.91 1.99
N LEU A 51 9.85 3.02 1.60
CA LEU A 51 9.35 2.43 0.37
C LEU A 51 10.04 3.02 -0.88
N ARG A 52 10.31 4.34 -0.88
CA ARG A 52 11.06 5.00 -1.93
C ARG A 52 12.48 4.44 -2.05
N HIS A 53 13.18 4.23 -0.95
CA HIS A 53 14.51 3.60 -0.97
C HIS A 53 14.44 2.20 -1.58
N VAL A 54 13.53 1.35 -1.11
CA VAL A 54 13.33 0.01 -1.67
C VAL A 54 13.07 0.06 -3.18
N LEU A 55 12.24 0.99 -3.65
CA LEU A 55 11.93 1.13 -5.08
C LEU A 55 13.16 1.50 -5.90
N ILE A 56 13.97 2.45 -5.43
CA ILE A 56 15.20 2.88 -6.13
C ILE A 56 16.20 1.74 -6.20
N GLU A 57 16.47 1.05 -5.09
CA GLU A 57 17.38 -0.11 -5.03
C GLU A 57 16.91 -1.25 -5.96
N ASN A 58 15.62 -1.30 -6.30
CA ASN A 58 15.05 -2.27 -7.24
C ASN A 58 14.85 -1.69 -8.66
N GLY A 59 15.52 -0.58 -9.00
CA GLY A 59 15.64 -0.07 -10.36
C GLY A 59 14.48 0.83 -10.83
N VAL A 60 13.72 1.41 -9.90
CA VAL A 60 12.71 2.43 -10.25
C VAL A 60 13.37 3.79 -10.36
N ALA A 61 13.14 4.51 -11.45
CA ALA A 61 13.68 5.84 -11.63
C ALA A 61 13.11 6.82 -10.60
N PRO A 62 13.93 7.59 -9.86
CA PRO A 62 13.43 8.50 -8.81
C PRO A 62 12.38 9.50 -9.25
N LYS A 63 12.44 9.94 -10.52
CA LYS A 63 11.48 10.87 -11.13
C LYS A 63 10.08 10.28 -11.36
N ASP A 64 9.97 8.96 -11.38
CA ASP A 64 8.72 8.23 -11.60
C ASP A 64 8.08 7.78 -10.27
N ILE A 65 8.70 8.13 -9.12
CA ILE A 65 8.17 7.88 -7.78
C ILE A 65 7.47 9.14 -7.27
N LEU A 66 6.15 9.09 -7.16
CA LEU A 66 5.35 10.17 -6.60
C LEU A 66 5.46 10.21 -5.07
N ARG A 67 5.21 11.38 -4.45
CA ARG A 67 5.41 11.57 -3.01
C ARG A 67 4.08 11.71 -2.28
N GLU A 68 3.78 10.76 -1.39
CA GLU A 68 2.71 10.83 -0.41
C GLU A 68 3.23 10.30 0.94
N GLU A 69 3.51 11.18 1.90
CA GLU A 69 4.11 10.86 3.19
C GLU A 69 3.30 11.39 4.38
N ARG A 70 2.00 11.61 4.19
CA ARG A 70 1.10 12.20 5.19
C ARG A 70 0.13 11.21 5.79
N ALA A 71 -0.29 10.23 5.00
CA ALA A 71 -1.29 9.25 5.38
C ALA A 71 -0.85 8.42 6.61
N THR A 72 -1.77 8.21 7.53
CA THR A 72 -1.56 7.45 8.76
C THR A 72 -2.47 6.22 8.85
N TYR A 73 -3.43 6.08 7.94
CA TYR A 73 -4.30 4.91 7.81
C TYR A 73 -4.82 4.75 6.37
N THR A 74 -5.37 3.59 6.05
CA THR A 74 -5.63 3.15 4.68
C THR A 74 -6.55 4.07 3.87
N TYR A 75 -7.55 4.69 4.49
CA TYR A 75 -8.42 5.62 3.77
C TYR A 75 -7.68 6.91 3.40
N GLU A 76 -6.83 7.43 4.29
CA GLU A 76 -5.96 8.57 3.97
C GLU A 76 -4.98 8.22 2.85
N ASN A 77 -4.45 6.97 2.80
CA ASN A 77 -3.63 6.56 1.66
C ASN A 77 -4.35 6.77 0.34
N ALA A 78 -5.62 6.39 0.23
CA ALA A 78 -6.40 6.61 -0.99
C ALA A 78 -6.66 8.10 -1.27
N LEU A 79 -7.11 8.86 -0.25
CA LEU A 79 -7.43 10.29 -0.38
C LEU A 79 -6.21 11.12 -0.78
N PHE A 80 -5.08 10.92 -0.10
CA PHE A 80 -3.88 11.71 -0.37
C PHE A 80 -3.17 11.24 -1.65
N SER A 81 -3.26 9.95 -2.01
CA SER A 81 -2.84 9.49 -3.33
C SER A 81 -3.63 10.19 -4.44
N LYS A 82 -4.96 10.32 -4.29
CA LYS A 82 -5.80 11.05 -5.24
C LYS A 82 -5.38 12.50 -5.38
N LYS A 83 -5.14 13.16 -4.25
CA LYS A 83 -4.66 14.53 -4.25
C LYS A 83 -3.32 14.69 -4.98
N VAL A 84 -2.36 13.79 -4.74
CA VAL A 84 -1.05 13.80 -5.40
C VAL A 84 -1.19 13.61 -6.91
N THR A 85 -2.04 12.68 -7.35
CA THR A 85 -2.25 12.44 -8.80
C THR A 85 -2.96 13.62 -9.47
N ASP A 86 -3.93 14.25 -8.80
CA ASP A 86 -4.65 15.43 -9.32
C ASP A 86 -3.71 16.63 -9.43
N GLU A 87 -2.91 16.91 -8.39
CA GLU A 87 -1.92 18.00 -8.39
C GLU A 87 -0.84 17.81 -9.45
N ALA A 88 -0.49 16.56 -9.77
CA ALA A 88 0.45 16.22 -10.84
C ALA A 88 -0.19 16.21 -12.25
N GLY A 89 -1.49 16.46 -12.37
CA GLY A 89 -2.23 16.39 -13.64
C GLY A 89 -2.31 14.97 -14.24
N ILE A 90 -2.22 13.93 -13.40
CA ILE A 90 -2.25 12.54 -13.82
C ILE A 90 -3.67 12.01 -13.75
N LEU A 91 -4.29 11.76 -14.92
CA LEU A 91 -5.54 11.04 -15.00
C LEU A 91 -5.29 9.53 -14.83
N VAL A 92 -5.71 8.99 -13.69
CA VAL A 92 -5.53 7.57 -13.37
C VAL A 92 -6.71 6.77 -13.92
N THR A 93 -6.55 6.15 -15.08
CA THR A 93 -7.56 5.27 -15.70
C THR A 93 -7.42 3.82 -15.25
N LYS A 94 -6.18 3.38 -14.98
CA LYS A 94 -5.86 2.04 -14.48
C LYS A 94 -4.79 2.11 -13.41
N ALA A 95 -4.93 1.30 -12.36
CA ALA A 95 -3.91 1.21 -11.32
C ALA A 95 -3.77 -0.21 -10.74
N ILE A 96 -2.57 -0.53 -10.27
CA ILE A 96 -2.28 -1.80 -9.58
C ILE A 96 -1.99 -1.50 -8.11
N LEU A 97 -2.77 -2.09 -7.22
CA LEU A 97 -2.64 -1.97 -5.79
C LEU A 97 -1.73 -3.08 -5.25
N CYS A 98 -0.51 -2.73 -4.85
CA CYS A 98 0.46 -3.64 -4.24
C CYS A 98 0.34 -3.57 -2.72
N CYS A 99 -0.25 -4.59 -2.10
CA CYS A 99 -0.51 -4.61 -0.66
C CYS A 99 -0.39 -6.04 -0.09
N LYS A 100 -0.46 -6.19 1.24
CA LYS A 100 -0.52 -7.50 1.89
C LYS A 100 -1.79 -8.24 1.46
N SER A 101 -1.69 -9.55 1.29
CA SER A 101 -2.78 -10.41 0.79
C SER A 101 -4.10 -10.23 1.55
N TYR A 102 -4.06 -10.35 2.87
CA TYR A 102 -5.25 -10.23 3.73
C TYR A 102 -5.82 -8.81 3.79
N HIS A 103 -5.01 -7.79 3.49
CA HIS A 103 -5.40 -6.38 3.45
C HIS A 103 -6.05 -5.95 2.12
N SER A 104 -5.91 -6.76 1.09
CA SER A 104 -6.25 -6.43 -0.30
C SER A 104 -7.69 -5.94 -0.51
N ARG A 105 -8.67 -6.59 0.14
CA ARG A 105 -10.08 -6.20 0.00
C ARG A 105 -10.36 -4.80 0.52
N ARG A 106 -9.84 -4.46 1.70
CA ARG A 106 -10.06 -3.13 2.30
C ARG A 106 -9.37 -2.03 1.50
N VAL A 107 -8.14 -2.28 1.03
CA VAL A 107 -7.44 -1.34 0.13
C VAL A 107 -8.27 -1.10 -1.12
N LEU A 108 -8.67 -2.16 -1.82
CA LEU A 108 -9.47 -2.05 -3.05
C LEU A 108 -10.76 -1.22 -2.84
N MET A 109 -11.50 -1.49 -1.76
CA MET A 109 -12.74 -0.77 -1.47
C MET A 109 -12.51 0.73 -1.28
N TYR A 110 -11.45 1.14 -0.57
CA TYR A 110 -11.14 2.56 -0.37
C TYR A 110 -10.72 3.24 -1.67
N TYR A 111 -9.85 2.59 -2.44
CA TYR A 111 -9.39 3.17 -3.70
C TYR A 111 -10.52 3.26 -4.72
N GLN A 112 -11.39 2.26 -4.83
CA GLN A 112 -12.59 2.34 -5.69
C GLN A 112 -13.55 3.47 -5.26
N HIS A 113 -13.70 3.71 -3.96
CA HIS A 113 -14.51 4.80 -3.45
C HIS A 113 -13.93 6.19 -3.80
N VAL A 114 -12.61 6.35 -3.72
CA VAL A 114 -11.93 7.63 -3.95
C VAL A 114 -11.66 7.91 -5.43
N TYR A 115 -11.49 6.86 -6.24
CA TYR A 115 -11.23 6.93 -7.67
C TYR A 115 -12.30 6.14 -8.44
N PRO A 116 -13.54 6.63 -8.54
CA PRO A 116 -14.67 5.87 -9.08
C PRO A 116 -14.49 5.49 -10.55
N GLU A 117 -13.73 6.26 -11.33
CA GLU A 117 -13.51 6.05 -12.76
C GLU A 117 -12.25 5.20 -13.07
N THR A 118 -11.53 4.73 -12.04
CA THR A 118 -10.29 3.97 -12.21
C THR A 118 -10.54 2.47 -12.17
N GLU A 119 -10.04 1.74 -13.15
CA GLU A 119 -9.97 0.28 -13.11
C GLU A 119 -8.81 -0.17 -12.23
N PHE A 120 -9.11 -0.90 -11.15
CA PHE A 120 -8.10 -1.39 -10.21
C PHE A 120 -7.82 -2.87 -10.35
N PHE A 121 -6.53 -3.19 -10.38
CA PHE A 121 -6.00 -4.54 -10.25
C PHE A 121 -5.30 -4.68 -8.90
N VAL A 122 -5.39 -5.85 -8.28
CA VAL A 122 -4.72 -6.11 -7.00
C VAL A 122 -3.58 -7.08 -7.21
N CYS A 123 -2.39 -6.68 -6.78
CA CYS A 123 -1.20 -7.52 -6.77
C CYS A 123 -0.78 -7.78 -5.31
N PRO A 124 -1.27 -8.89 -4.70
CA PRO A 124 -1.00 -9.19 -3.31
C PRO A 124 0.45 -9.62 -3.09
N SER A 125 1.00 -9.28 -1.94
CA SER A 125 2.27 -9.79 -1.41
C SER A 125 2.04 -10.56 -0.11
N PHE A 126 2.99 -11.44 0.24
CA PHE A 126 2.85 -12.39 1.34
C PHE A 126 4.03 -12.32 2.32
N PRO A 127 4.35 -11.14 2.87
CA PRO A 127 5.53 -10.99 3.74
C PRO A 127 5.43 -11.86 5.00
N ASP A 128 4.22 -12.09 5.48
CA ASP A 128 3.93 -12.87 6.67
C ASP A 128 3.54 -14.33 6.33
N GLY A 129 3.72 -14.76 5.08
CA GLY A 129 3.36 -16.11 4.61
C GLY A 129 1.85 -16.37 4.51
N ILE A 130 0.98 -15.44 4.93
CA ILE A 130 -0.48 -15.62 4.97
C ILE A 130 -1.06 -15.52 3.55
N ARG A 131 -1.73 -16.60 3.11
CA ARG A 131 -2.31 -16.77 1.78
C ARG A 131 -3.78 -17.17 1.86
N LYS A 132 -4.46 -17.13 0.71
CA LYS A 132 -5.87 -17.51 0.57
C LYS A 132 -6.15 -18.96 0.99
N ASP A 133 -5.21 -19.86 0.78
CA ASP A 133 -5.33 -21.29 1.01
C ASP A 133 -4.85 -21.74 2.39
N ASN A 134 -4.08 -20.94 3.12
CA ASN A 134 -3.48 -21.34 4.39
C ASN A 134 -3.87 -20.48 5.62
N TRP A 135 -4.55 -19.35 5.46
CA TRP A 135 -4.80 -18.42 6.58
C TRP A 135 -5.56 -19.02 7.77
N LYS A 136 -6.34 -20.10 7.52
CA LYS A 136 -7.09 -20.80 8.57
C LYS A 136 -6.23 -21.76 9.39
N GLN A 137 -4.97 -21.97 9.01
CA GLN A 137 -4.09 -22.98 9.59
C GLN A 137 -3.24 -22.43 10.76
N SER A 138 -3.29 -21.13 11.02
CA SER A 138 -2.60 -20.48 12.14
C SER A 138 -3.47 -19.42 12.79
N GLU A 139 -3.23 -19.17 14.06
CA GLU A 139 -3.91 -18.13 14.84
C GLU A 139 -3.64 -16.75 14.22
N GLU A 140 -2.39 -16.47 13.85
CA GLU A 140 -2.00 -15.21 13.20
C GLU A 140 -2.74 -15.00 11.86
N GLY A 141 -2.94 -16.05 11.09
CA GLY A 141 -3.69 -15.99 9.84
C GLY A 141 -5.16 -15.67 10.06
N VAL A 142 -5.79 -16.33 11.04
CA VAL A 142 -7.18 -16.08 11.44
C VAL A 142 -7.34 -14.65 11.94
N ASP A 143 -6.47 -14.20 12.84
CA ASP A 143 -6.52 -12.84 13.40
C ASP A 143 -6.30 -11.77 12.34
N ALA A 144 -5.36 -11.98 11.41
CA ALA A 144 -5.10 -11.04 10.33
C ALA A 144 -6.35 -10.86 9.45
N VAL A 145 -6.99 -11.96 9.04
CA VAL A 145 -8.15 -11.93 8.13
C VAL A 145 -9.41 -11.42 8.84
N THR A 146 -9.71 -11.90 10.04
CA THR A 146 -10.90 -11.46 10.81
C THR A 146 -10.77 -10.02 11.29
N GLY A 147 -9.54 -9.58 11.63
CA GLY A 147 -9.22 -8.20 11.94
C GLY A 147 -9.49 -7.25 10.77
N GLU A 148 -9.14 -7.64 9.54
CA GLU A 148 -9.46 -6.85 8.34
C GLU A 148 -10.96 -6.80 8.07
N LEU A 149 -11.67 -7.92 8.23
CA LEU A 149 -13.14 -7.96 8.10
C LEU A 149 -13.81 -7.01 9.10
N THR A 150 -13.38 -7.03 10.36
CA THR A 150 -13.87 -6.12 11.41
C THR A 150 -13.63 -4.66 11.05
N ARG A 151 -12.46 -4.32 10.51
CA ARG A 151 -12.13 -2.96 10.06
C ARG A 151 -13.01 -2.54 8.89
N ILE A 152 -13.28 -3.42 7.94
CA ILE A 152 -14.20 -3.14 6.82
C ILE A 152 -15.58 -2.80 7.37
N ILE A 153 -16.16 -3.64 8.22
CA ILE A 153 -17.49 -3.43 8.78
C ILE A 153 -17.57 -2.09 9.53
N ARG A 154 -16.61 -1.79 10.41
CA ARG A 154 -16.60 -0.58 11.23
C ARG A 154 -16.36 0.69 10.43
N GLN A 155 -15.41 0.68 9.52
CA GLN A 155 -14.95 1.90 8.83
C GLN A 155 -15.87 2.25 7.65
N PHE A 156 -16.28 1.28 6.84
CA PHE A 156 -17.19 1.57 5.72
C PHE A 156 -18.59 1.97 6.16
N SER A 157 -19.09 1.49 7.30
CA SER A 157 -20.36 1.98 7.85
C SER A 157 -20.36 3.49 8.12
N LEU A 158 -19.20 4.10 8.34
CA LEU A 158 -19.06 5.54 8.53
C LEU A 158 -19.01 6.31 7.21
N LEU A 159 -18.51 5.70 6.13
CA LEU A 159 -18.42 6.32 4.81
C LEU A 159 -19.71 6.24 4.01
N MET A 160 -20.58 5.29 4.34
CA MET A 160 -21.86 5.04 3.64
C MET A 160 -23.03 5.84 4.23
N LYS A 161 -22.78 6.67 5.25
CA LYS A 161 -23.76 7.58 5.85
C LYS A 161 -23.61 8.98 5.26
#